data_e118805ef414abd88e7d1e7c46220ec3
#
_entry.id   e118805ef414abd88e7d1e7c46220ec3
#
_cell.length_a   1.000
_cell.length_b   1.000
_cell.length_c   1.000
_cell.angle_alpha   90.00
_cell.angle_beta   90.00
_cell.angle_gamma   90.00
#
_symmetry.space_group_name_H-M   'P 1'
#
loop_
_entity.id
_entity.type
_entity.pdbx_description
1 polymer ?
#
loop_
_entity_poly.entity_id
_entity_poly.type
_entity_poly.pdbx_seq_one_letter_code
_entity_poly.pdbx_strand_id
1 'polypeptide(L)'
;MSKPRKSKSNTCVIIDAAHGANVPGKGSPYSLNNVQPHLEFREYIWSREICCMLAAELEKIGLEVLFTVTGDDEPGLLYRYMVANNHINQHPEMHHIFVSIHANAAGNGKKWCNARGWSAYTTPGQNNSDKLAECLYETMEYCSRGTDIKIRKDKSDGDSDYEASFAVLKGVKCPAVLTENLFQDNEDDVRLLLNPDIKKLIVQAHVLGICRFIGDMGWSEQPKNLE
;
A
#
# COMPACT_ATOMS: atom_id res chain seq x y z
N MET A 1 -9.87 23.88 -30.15
CA MET A 1 -10.53 23.86 -28.84
C MET A 1 -9.60 23.17 -27.84
N SER A 2 -9.00 23.92 -26.92
CA SER A 2 -8.14 23.35 -25.86
C SER A 2 -9.01 22.56 -24.89
N LYS A 3 -8.66 21.28 -24.63
CA LYS A 3 -9.32 20.50 -23.57
C LYS A 3 -9.19 21.28 -22.24
N PRO A 4 -10.26 21.36 -21.44
CA PRO A 4 -10.16 22.00 -20.14
C PRO A 4 -9.06 21.28 -19.34
N ARG A 5 -8.10 22.05 -18.81
CA ARG A 5 -7.14 21.54 -17.81
C ARG A 5 -7.98 21.05 -16.62
N LYS A 6 -7.96 19.74 -16.33
CA LYS A 6 -8.46 19.25 -15.06
C LYS A 6 -7.73 20.04 -13.97
N SER A 7 -8.46 20.63 -13.04
CA SER A 7 -7.85 21.20 -11.84
C SER A 7 -7.03 20.09 -11.18
N LYS A 8 -5.75 20.35 -10.89
CA LYS A 8 -4.95 19.41 -10.11
C LYS A 8 -5.60 19.30 -8.72
N SER A 9 -5.79 18.09 -8.25
CA SER A 9 -6.19 17.87 -6.87
C SER A 9 -5.16 18.50 -5.92
N ASN A 10 -5.64 19.07 -4.83
CA ASN A 10 -4.76 19.58 -3.76
C ASN A 10 -4.31 18.45 -2.80
N THR A 11 -4.25 17.23 -3.30
CA THR A 11 -3.84 16.05 -2.52
C THR A 11 -2.72 15.30 -3.22
N CYS A 12 -1.66 15.02 -2.48
CA CYS A 12 -0.53 14.17 -2.88
C CYS A 12 -0.58 12.83 -2.13
N VAL A 13 -0.53 11.72 -2.89
CA VAL A 13 -0.37 10.37 -2.34
C VAL A 13 1.10 9.99 -2.42
N ILE A 14 1.72 9.82 -1.25
CA ILE A 14 3.10 9.40 -1.12
C ILE A 14 3.12 7.88 -1.04
N ILE A 15 3.67 7.25 -2.08
CA ILE A 15 3.73 5.79 -2.20
C ILE A 15 5.13 5.30 -1.81
N ASP A 16 5.16 4.38 -0.87
CA ASP A 16 6.37 3.75 -0.38
C ASP A 16 6.39 2.26 -0.78
N ALA A 17 7.39 1.85 -1.56
CA ALA A 17 7.55 0.47 -1.97
C ALA A 17 8.43 -0.32 -1.00
N ALA A 18 7.99 -1.53 -0.64
CA ALA A 18 8.68 -2.42 0.28
C ALA A 18 10.12 -2.72 -0.15
N HIS A 19 11.00 -2.71 0.82
CA HIS A 19 12.39 -3.25 0.76
C HIS A 19 13.20 -2.87 -0.49
N GLY A 20 14.33 -3.55 -0.67
CA GLY A 20 15.21 -3.48 -1.83
C GLY A 20 15.75 -4.86 -2.20
N ALA A 21 16.39 -4.95 -3.36
CA ALA A 21 16.96 -6.18 -3.90
C ALA A 21 18.02 -6.82 -2.98
N ASN A 22 18.71 -5.97 -2.21
CA ASN A 22 19.76 -6.34 -1.28
C ASN A 22 19.28 -6.76 0.11
N VAL A 23 17.94 -6.78 0.38
CA VAL A 23 17.40 -7.21 1.67
C VAL A 23 17.12 -8.72 1.64
N PRO A 24 17.86 -9.54 2.42
CA PRO A 24 17.69 -10.99 2.39
C PRO A 24 16.37 -11.43 3.03
N GLY A 25 15.82 -12.56 2.56
CA GLY A 25 14.63 -13.19 3.14
C GLY A 25 13.30 -12.50 2.81
N LYS A 26 13.31 -11.51 1.90
CA LYS A 26 12.13 -10.80 1.45
C LYS A 26 11.62 -11.39 0.12
N GLY A 27 11.02 -12.58 0.24
CA GLY A 27 10.48 -13.35 -0.87
C GLY A 27 10.04 -14.75 -0.46
N SER A 28 9.49 -15.48 -1.40
CA SER A 28 9.04 -16.85 -1.18
C SER A 28 10.21 -17.80 -0.90
N PRO A 29 9.98 -18.91 -0.18
CA PRO A 29 11.02 -19.92 0.07
C PRO A 29 11.65 -20.50 -1.19
N TYR A 30 10.99 -20.45 -2.35
CA TYR A 30 11.51 -20.93 -3.63
C TYR A 30 12.51 -19.99 -4.29
N SER A 31 12.51 -18.72 -3.94
CA SER A 31 13.55 -17.79 -4.40
C SER A 31 14.95 -18.19 -3.91
N LEU A 32 15.01 -19.10 -2.92
CA LEU A 32 16.26 -19.59 -2.31
C LEU A 32 16.69 -20.97 -2.84
N ASN A 33 15.77 -21.80 -3.37
CA ASN A 33 16.04 -23.22 -3.64
C ASN A 33 15.77 -23.70 -5.08
N ASN A 34 15.32 -22.84 -5.99
CA ASN A 34 15.09 -23.13 -7.42
C ASN A 34 14.17 -24.34 -7.75
N VAL A 35 13.36 -24.82 -6.79
CA VAL A 35 12.59 -26.06 -6.93
C VAL A 35 11.29 -25.89 -7.70
N GLN A 36 10.71 -24.71 -7.71
CA GLN A 36 9.48 -24.38 -8.47
C GLN A 36 9.52 -22.91 -8.96
N PRO A 37 10.11 -22.63 -10.10
CA PRO A 37 10.31 -21.25 -10.58
C PRO A 37 9.02 -20.46 -10.79
N HIS A 38 7.87 -21.14 -10.99
CA HIS A 38 6.57 -20.48 -11.11
C HIS A 38 5.99 -19.93 -9.79
N LEU A 39 6.63 -20.20 -8.64
CA LEU A 39 6.29 -19.62 -7.34
C LEU A 39 7.43 -18.75 -6.79
N GLU A 40 8.38 -18.35 -7.62
CA GLU A 40 9.39 -17.38 -7.22
C GLU A 40 8.74 -16.02 -7.06
N PHE A 41 8.74 -15.51 -5.83
CA PHE A 41 8.23 -14.22 -5.46
C PHE A 41 9.31 -13.42 -4.76
N ARG A 42 9.49 -12.17 -5.18
CA ARG A 42 10.36 -11.20 -4.54
C ARG A 42 9.56 -9.96 -4.19
N GLU A 43 9.48 -9.66 -2.90
CA GLU A 43 8.65 -8.59 -2.38
C GLU A 43 8.98 -7.24 -3.02
N TYR A 44 10.25 -6.88 -3.14
CA TYR A 44 10.65 -5.59 -3.71
C TYR A 44 10.22 -5.42 -5.18
N ILE A 45 10.29 -6.48 -5.99
CA ILE A 45 9.87 -6.44 -7.41
C ILE A 45 8.35 -6.24 -7.47
N TRP A 46 7.62 -7.08 -6.73
CA TRP A 46 6.17 -7.05 -6.69
C TRP A 46 5.64 -5.71 -6.16
N SER A 47 6.21 -5.23 -5.06
CA SER A 47 5.79 -3.97 -4.44
C SER A 47 5.99 -2.80 -5.40
N ARG A 48 7.12 -2.72 -6.11
CA ARG A 48 7.36 -1.67 -7.10
C ARG A 48 6.38 -1.75 -8.27
N GLU A 49 6.05 -2.95 -8.74
CA GLU A 49 5.03 -3.16 -9.77
C GLU A 49 3.67 -2.63 -9.31
N ILE A 50 3.21 -3.02 -8.11
CA ILE A 50 1.95 -2.52 -7.54
C ILE A 50 1.98 -1.01 -7.34
N CYS A 51 3.06 -0.45 -6.81
CA CYS A 51 3.21 0.99 -6.62
C CYS A 51 3.13 1.77 -7.95
N CYS A 52 3.77 1.27 -9.01
CA CYS A 52 3.68 1.89 -10.34
C CYS A 52 2.25 1.80 -10.92
N MET A 53 1.58 0.66 -10.77
CA MET A 53 0.19 0.51 -11.20
C MET A 53 -0.74 1.44 -10.41
N LEU A 54 -0.57 1.54 -9.09
CA LEU A 54 -1.33 2.41 -8.21
C LEU A 54 -1.13 3.88 -8.59
N ALA A 55 0.11 4.31 -8.78
CA ALA A 55 0.43 5.67 -9.20
C ALA A 55 -0.27 6.04 -10.51
N ALA A 56 -0.20 5.16 -11.52
CA ALA A 56 -0.82 5.39 -12.82
C ALA A 56 -2.35 5.58 -12.70
N GLU A 57 -3.03 4.83 -11.82
CA GLU A 57 -4.48 4.99 -11.62
C GLU A 57 -4.81 6.27 -10.84
N LEU A 58 -4.04 6.61 -9.81
CA LEU A 58 -4.23 7.85 -9.02
C LEU A 58 -3.99 9.11 -9.88
N GLU A 59 -2.95 9.11 -10.72
CA GLU A 59 -2.67 10.22 -11.64
C GLU A 59 -3.77 10.41 -12.70
N LYS A 60 -4.37 9.31 -13.20
CA LYS A 60 -5.53 9.38 -14.14
C LYS A 60 -6.72 10.14 -13.57
N ILE A 61 -6.93 10.03 -12.26
CA ILE A 61 -8.02 10.74 -11.57
C ILE A 61 -7.61 12.12 -11.06
N GLY A 62 -6.35 12.54 -11.31
CA GLY A 62 -5.85 13.90 -11.07
C GLY A 62 -5.17 14.10 -9.73
N LEU A 63 -4.90 13.04 -8.96
CA LEU A 63 -4.09 13.11 -7.74
C LEU A 63 -2.61 13.26 -8.09
N GLU A 64 -1.87 13.97 -7.24
CA GLU A 64 -0.41 13.99 -7.31
C GLU A 64 0.16 12.74 -6.65
N VAL A 65 1.25 12.21 -7.19
CA VAL A 65 1.93 11.04 -6.64
C VAL A 65 3.41 11.33 -6.43
N LEU A 66 3.91 10.95 -5.26
CA LEU A 66 5.33 10.97 -4.92
C LEU A 66 5.78 9.56 -4.53
N PHE A 67 6.90 9.10 -5.08
CA PHE A 67 7.55 7.86 -4.64
C PHE A 67 8.65 8.16 -3.62
N THR A 68 8.72 7.39 -2.53
CA THR A 68 9.85 7.44 -1.59
C THR A 68 11.04 6.62 -2.08
N VAL A 69 10.79 5.61 -2.92
CA VAL A 69 11.79 4.71 -3.49
C VAL A 69 11.58 4.58 -4.99
N THR A 70 12.62 4.86 -5.75
CA THR A 70 12.60 4.78 -7.23
C THR A 70 13.61 3.77 -7.80
N GLY A 71 14.57 3.31 -6.99
CA GLY A 71 15.59 2.32 -7.38
C GLY A 71 15.32 0.92 -6.82
N ASP A 72 16.19 -0.03 -7.13
CA ASP A 72 16.06 -1.42 -6.68
C ASP A 72 16.63 -1.66 -5.29
N ASP A 73 17.62 -0.87 -4.88
CA ASP A 73 18.27 -1.01 -3.58
C ASP A 73 17.40 -0.47 -2.43
N GLU A 74 17.66 -0.98 -1.22
CA GLU A 74 17.04 -0.50 0.02
C GLU A 74 17.69 0.82 0.45
N PRO A 75 16.94 1.95 0.41
CA PRO A 75 17.51 3.25 0.80
C PRO A 75 17.56 3.46 2.33
N GLY A 76 16.95 2.54 3.10
CA GLY A 76 16.78 2.65 4.54
C GLY A 76 15.54 3.45 4.97
N LEU A 77 15.03 3.12 6.17
CA LEU A 77 13.76 3.66 6.67
C LEU A 77 13.80 5.17 6.88
N LEU A 78 14.93 5.70 7.38
CA LEU A 78 15.11 7.15 7.58
C LEU A 78 14.94 7.92 6.26
N TYR A 79 15.56 7.45 5.19
CA TYR A 79 15.47 8.10 3.88
C TYR A 79 14.03 8.17 3.39
N ARG A 80 13.27 7.08 3.53
CA ARG A 80 11.86 6.95 3.08
C ARG A 80 10.98 8.05 3.69
N TYR A 81 10.95 8.16 5.02
CA TYR A 81 10.13 9.20 5.64
C TYR A 81 10.72 10.62 5.55
N MET A 82 12.04 10.76 5.34
CA MET A 82 12.62 12.07 5.01
C MET A 82 12.15 12.59 3.65
N VAL A 83 12.09 11.73 2.61
CA VAL A 83 11.53 12.10 1.29
C VAL A 83 10.09 12.58 1.47
N ALA A 84 9.26 11.82 2.19
CA ALA A 84 7.88 12.18 2.47
C ALA A 84 7.77 13.53 3.19
N ASN A 85 8.49 13.69 4.30
CA ASN A 85 8.42 14.89 5.14
C ASN A 85 9.00 16.13 4.46
N ASN A 86 10.01 15.99 3.61
CA ASN A 86 10.53 17.10 2.82
C ASN A 86 9.46 17.63 1.87
N HIS A 87 8.74 16.74 1.17
CA HIS A 87 7.65 17.15 0.31
C HIS A 87 6.52 17.84 1.11
N ILE A 88 6.10 17.24 2.24
CA ILE A 88 5.09 17.82 3.13
C ILE A 88 5.48 19.23 3.57
N ASN A 89 6.74 19.43 3.97
CA ASN A 89 7.23 20.74 4.41
C ASN A 89 7.33 21.77 3.27
N GLN A 90 7.57 21.32 2.03
CA GLN A 90 7.66 22.20 0.85
C GLN A 90 6.28 22.56 0.29
N HIS A 91 5.24 21.75 0.57
CA HIS A 91 3.88 21.91 0.08
C HIS A 91 2.86 21.87 1.23
N PRO A 92 2.96 22.82 2.22
CA PRO A 92 2.08 22.81 3.39
C PRO A 92 0.61 23.13 3.06
N GLU A 93 0.35 23.65 1.87
CA GLU A 93 -1.01 23.90 1.33
C GLU A 93 -1.69 22.65 0.83
N MET A 94 -0.96 21.55 0.61
CA MET A 94 -1.50 20.30 0.10
C MET A 94 -1.89 19.35 1.23
N HIS A 95 -2.86 18.51 0.96
CA HIS A 95 -3.14 17.32 1.77
C HIS A 95 -2.21 16.17 1.36
N HIS A 96 -1.73 15.42 2.32
CA HIS A 96 -0.80 14.32 2.08
C HIS A 96 -1.32 13.03 2.71
N ILE A 97 -1.15 11.91 2.00
CA ILE A 97 -1.45 10.55 2.44
C ILE A 97 -0.21 9.72 2.16
N PHE A 98 0.20 8.90 3.13
CA PHE A 98 1.32 7.97 2.95
C PHE A 98 0.81 6.53 2.94
N VAL A 99 1.16 5.77 1.90
CA VAL A 99 0.80 4.35 1.76
C VAL A 99 2.04 3.53 1.46
N SER A 100 2.41 2.65 2.38
CA SER A 100 3.52 1.69 2.22
C SER A 100 2.98 0.33 1.80
N ILE A 101 3.48 -0.22 0.70
CA ILE A 101 2.96 -1.44 0.06
C ILE A 101 3.93 -2.60 0.30
N HIS A 102 3.50 -3.57 1.11
CA HIS A 102 4.26 -4.74 1.51
C HIS A 102 3.55 -6.06 1.21
N ALA A 103 4.28 -7.17 1.32
CA ALA A 103 3.76 -8.52 1.45
C ALA A 103 4.27 -9.14 2.76
N ASN A 104 3.36 -9.66 3.57
CA ASN A 104 3.64 -10.20 4.90
C ASN A 104 4.51 -11.45 4.88
N ALA A 105 5.11 -11.77 6.02
CA ALA A 105 5.81 -13.02 6.26
C ALA A 105 5.53 -13.54 7.68
N ALA A 106 5.19 -14.81 7.80
CA ALA A 106 5.05 -15.49 9.10
C ALA A 106 6.37 -16.05 9.62
N GLY A 107 7.31 -16.28 8.70
CA GLY A 107 8.62 -16.85 9.00
C GLY A 107 9.77 -15.99 8.49
N ASN A 108 10.89 -16.64 8.20
CA ASN A 108 12.13 -15.99 7.75
C ASN A 108 12.48 -16.25 6.27
N GLY A 109 11.50 -16.63 5.46
CA GLY A 109 11.65 -16.94 4.04
C GLY A 109 12.27 -18.31 3.73
N LYS A 110 12.56 -19.15 4.73
CA LYS A 110 13.21 -20.46 4.51
C LYS A 110 12.26 -21.62 4.30
N LYS A 111 11.02 -21.50 4.74
CA LYS A 111 9.97 -22.54 4.63
C LYS A 111 8.60 -21.90 4.46
N TRP A 112 7.71 -22.70 3.86
CA TRP A 112 6.31 -22.35 3.74
C TRP A 112 5.62 -22.34 5.10
N CYS A 113 4.72 -21.38 5.29
CA CYS A 113 3.95 -21.14 6.50
C CYS A 113 2.44 -21.19 6.20
N ASN A 114 1.63 -21.34 7.27
CA ASN A 114 0.18 -21.44 7.12
C ASN A 114 -0.57 -20.10 7.22
N ALA A 115 0.09 -19.05 7.72
CA ALA A 115 -0.54 -17.74 7.85
C ALA A 115 -0.85 -17.17 6.45
N ARG A 116 -2.05 -16.57 6.31
CA ARG A 116 -2.57 -16.05 5.04
C ARG A 116 -3.34 -14.77 5.25
N GLY A 117 -3.43 -13.97 4.20
CA GLY A 117 -4.42 -12.91 4.06
C GLY A 117 -3.85 -11.50 4.10
N TRP A 118 -4.71 -10.56 3.76
CA TRP A 118 -4.45 -9.13 3.71
C TRP A 118 -4.71 -8.47 5.06
N SER A 119 -3.90 -7.50 5.42
CA SER A 119 -4.08 -6.64 6.59
C SER A 119 -3.47 -5.26 6.36
N ALA A 120 -3.89 -4.28 7.16
CA ALA A 120 -3.28 -2.95 7.23
C ALA A 120 -2.78 -2.67 8.64
N TYR A 121 -1.78 -1.80 8.72
CA TYR A 121 -1.12 -1.41 9.97
C TYR A 121 -1.05 0.11 10.06
N THR A 122 -1.34 0.63 11.26
CA THR A 122 -1.11 2.02 11.63
C THR A 122 -0.20 2.12 12.85
N THR A 123 0.03 3.32 13.33
CA THR A 123 0.73 3.56 14.61
C THR A 123 -0.25 3.49 15.76
N PRO A 124 0.17 3.07 16.97
CA PRO A 124 -0.70 3.05 18.13
C PRO A 124 -1.44 4.35 18.42
N GLY A 125 -2.73 4.25 18.74
CA GLY A 125 -3.63 5.35 19.09
C GLY A 125 -4.52 5.84 17.96
N GLN A 126 -5.68 6.36 18.31
CA GLN A 126 -6.74 6.76 17.37
C GLN A 126 -6.46 8.08 16.66
N ASN A 127 -6.32 8.08 15.34
CA ASN A 127 -6.01 9.27 14.52
C ASN A 127 -6.56 9.13 13.08
N ASN A 128 -6.13 9.98 12.17
CA ASN A 128 -6.58 9.91 10.77
C ASN A 128 -5.98 8.74 9.97
N SER A 129 -4.92 8.09 10.48
CA SER A 129 -4.37 6.89 9.83
C SER A 129 -5.33 5.71 9.95
N ASP A 130 -6.01 5.58 11.10
CA ASP A 130 -6.99 4.52 11.35
C ASP A 130 -8.22 4.68 10.43
N LYS A 131 -8.65 5.93 10.19
CA LYS A 131 -9.70 6.21 9.19
C LYS A 131 -9.27 5.82 7.77
N LEU A 132 -8.00 6.07 7.42
CA LEU A 132 -7.45 5.64 6.13
C LEU A 132 -7.41 4.11 6.05
N ALA A 133 -6.97 3.44 7.10
CA ALA A 133 -6.94 1.99 7.18
C ALA A 133 -8.36 1.39 7.05
N GLU A 134 -9.36 1.93 7.76
CA GLU A 134 -10.76 1.46 7.65
C GLU A 134 -11.29 1.63 6.21
N CYS A 135 -11.02 2.76 5.54
CA CYS A 135 -11.40 2.94 4.14
C CYS A 135 -10.76 1.88 3.23
N LEU A 136 -9.50 1.52 3.48
CA LEU A 136 -8.82 0.46 2.74
C LEU A 136 -9.38 -0.93 3.06
N TYR A 137 -9.71 -1.22 4.33
CA TYR A 137 -10.38 -2.47 4.71
C TYR A 137 -11.71 -2.66 3.99
N GLU A 138 -12.58 -1.65 4.02
CA GLU A 138 -13.89 -1.74 3.39
C GLU A 138 -13.80 -1.96 1.88
N THR A 139 -12.87 -1.26 1.22
CA THR A 139 -12.68 -1.41 -0.23
C THR A 139 -11.98 -2.73 -0.59
N MET A 140 -11.04 -3.20 0.21
CA MET A 140 -10.42 -4.50 0.01
C MET A 140 -11.44 -5.63 0.21
N GLU A 141 -12.28 -5.58 1.24
CA GLU A 141 -13.37 -6.54 1.44
C GLU A 141 -14.38 -6.54 0.27
N TYR A 142 -14.68 -5.36 -0.24
CA TYR A 142 -15.58 -5.24 -1.40
C TYR A 142 -14.96 -5.85 -2.66
N CYS A 143 -13.74 -5.48 -2.99
CA CYS A 143 -13.06 -5.92 -4.22
C CYS A 143 -12.69 -7.41 -4.19
N SER A 144 -12.37 -7.97 -3.01
CA SER A 144 -11.96 -9.37 -2.88
C SER A 144 -13.10 -10.38 -2.86
N ARG A 145 -14.36 -9.93 -2.94
CA ARG A 145 -15.54 -10.83 -2.99
C ARG A 145 -15.42 -11.80 -4.15
N GLY A 146 -15.61 -13.08 -3.87
CA GLY A 146 -15.52 -14.16 -4.88
C GLY A 146 -14.09 -14.61 -5.17
N THR A 147 -13.09 -14.07 -4.49
CA THR A 147 -11.70 -14.56 -4.54
C THR A 147 -11.35 -15.37 -3.28
N ASP A 148 -10.16 -15.98 -3.26
CA ASP A 148 -9.66 -16.68 -2.06
C ASP A 148 -8.79 -15.78 -1.15
N ILE A 149 -8.83 -14.47 -1.34
CA ILE A 149 -8.17 -13.50 -0.44
C ILE A 149 -8.84 -13.55 0.92
N LYS A 150 -8.08 -13.81 1.96
CA LYS A 150 -8.54 -13.72 3.35
C LYS A 150 -8.25 -12.32 3.88
N ILE A 151 -9.18 -11.75 4.63
CA ILE A 151 -8.98 -10.46 5.31
C ILE A 151 -8.71 -10.73 6.78
N ARG A 152 -7.62 -10.18 7.28
CA ARG A 152 -7.19 -10.27 8.68
C ARG A 152 -7.48 -8.94 9.35
N LYS A 153 -8.10 -8.97 10.52
CA LYS A 153 -8.45 -7.79 11.31
C LYS A 153 -8.02 -7.98 12.75
N ASP A 154 -7.56 -6.91 13.37
CA ASP A 154 -7.49 -6.78 14.83
C ASP A 154 -8.66 -5.93 15.31
N LYS A 155 -9.45 -6.47 16.22
CA LYS A 155 -10.62 -5.78 16.80
C LYS A 155 -10.39 -5.44 18.26
N SER A 156 -9.16 -5.53 18.74
CA SER A 156 -8.85 -5.43 20.18
C SER A 156 -9.05 -4.02 20.72
N ASP A 157 -8.91 -2.99 19.89
CA ASP A 157 -9.04 -1.57 20.26
C ASP A 157 -10.25 -0.86 19.62
N GLY A 158 -11.03 -1.57 18.78
CA GLY A 158 -12.32 -1.12 18.26
C GLY A 158 -12.36 -0.84 16.76
N ASP A 159 -11.24 -0.85 16.04
CA ASP A 159 -11.16 -0.75 14.57
C ASP A 159 -10.63 -2.05 13.92
N SER A 160 -10.21 -2.01 12.65
CA SER A 160 -9.86 -3.22 11.90
C SER A 160 -8.37 -3.41 11.69
N ASP A 161 -7.58 -2.39 11.84
CA ASP A 161 -6.15 -2.44 11.57
C ASP A 161 -5.34 -3.00 12.73
N TYR A 162 -4.09 -3.35 12.44
CA TYR A 162 -3.12 -3.77 13.42
C TYR A 162 -2.27 -2.57 13.82
N GLU A 163 -2.11 -2.35 15.09
CA GLU A 163 -1.20 -1.33 15.59
C GLU A 163 0.24 -1.83 15.66
N ALA A 164 1.17 -1.09 15.02
CA ALA A 164 2.58 -1.39 15.07
C ALA A 164 3.46 -0.14 15.06
N SER A 165 4.50 -0.15 15.88
CA SER A 165 5.48 0.95 15.94
C SER A 165 6.47 0.90 14.76
N PHE A 166 5.99 0.73 13.53
CA PHE A 166 6.85 0.73 12.35
C PHE A 166 7.50 2.11 12.16
N ALA A 167 8.83 2.12 11.99
CA ALA A 167 9.61 3.34 11.92
C ALA A 167 9.17 4.26 10.77
N VAL A 168 8.78 3.68 9.62
CA VAL A 168 8.31 4.44 8.47
C VAL A 168 6.99 5.16 8.75
N LEU A 169 6.06 4.50 9.46
CA LEU A 169 4.78 5.12 9.84
C LEU A 169 4.95 6.18 10.92
N LYS A 170 5.78 5.90 11.94
CA LYS A 170 6.07 6.85 13.02
C LYS A 170 6.83 8.09 12.56
N GLY A 171 7.64 7.96 11.52
CA GLY A 171 8.47 9.05 11.00
C GLY A 171 7.73 10.03 10.11
N VAL A 172 6.61 9.66 9.52
CA VAL A 172 5.86 10.48 8.56
C VAL A 172 4.89 11.44 9.28
N LYS A 173 4.72 12.64 8.73
CA LYS A 173 3.91 13.73 9.32
C LYS A 173 2.50 13.88 8.73
N CYS A 174 2.00 12.86 8.04
CA CYS A 174 0.64 12.83 7.48
C CYS A 174 -0.05 11.51 7.83
N PRO A 175 -1.36 11.34 7.57
CA PRO A 175 -2.02 10.05 7.70
C PRO A 175 -1.26 8.97 6.93
N ALA A 176 -0.90 7.88 7.62
CA ALA A 176 0.03 6.88 7.11
C ALA A 176 -0.46 5.47 7.40
N VAL A 177 -0.43 4.60 6.40
CA VAL A 177 -0.78 3.18 6.50
C VAL A 177 0.27 2.32 5.81
N LEU A 178 0.54 1.13 6.37
CA LEU A 178 1.28 0.08 5.72
C LEU A 178 0.32 -1.08 5.46
N THR A 179 0.22 -1.51 4.20
CA THR A 179 -0.59 -2.65 3.82
C THR A 179 0.27 -3.87 3.59
N GLU A 180 -0.11 -4.97 4.23
CA GLU A 180 0.47 -6.30 4.08
C GLU A 180 -0.42 -7.10 3.15
N ASN A 181 -0.03 -7.15 1.89
CA ASN A 181 -0.81 -7.74 0.82
C ASN A 181 -0.51 -9.23 0.70
N LEU A 182 -1.18 -10.03 1.53
CA LEU A 182 -0.98 -11.49 1.61
C LEU A 182 0.41 -11.89 2.14
N PHE A 183 0.67 -13.20 2.22
CA PHE A 183 1.90 -13.72 2.80
C PHE A 183 2.84 -14.28 1.73
N GLN A 184 4.05 -13.74 1.65
CA GLN A 184 5.10 -14.18 0.71
C GLN A 184 5.65 -15.58 1.00
N ASP A 185 5.39 -16.12 2.16
CA ASP A 185 5.78 -17.46 2.61
C ASP A 185 4.61 -18.43 2.78
N ASN A 186 3.46 -18.12 2.14
CA ASN A 186 2.33 -19.04 1.99
C ASN A 186 2.09 -19.33 0.49
N GLU A 187 2.00 -20.62 0.11
CA GLU A 187 1.91 -21.02 -1.30
C GLU A 187 0.66 -20.46 -2.00
N ASP A 188 -0.50 -20.54 -1.35
CA ASP A 188 -1.75 -20.06 -1.94
C ASP A 188 -1.73 -18.55 -2.11
N ASP A 189 -1.22 -17.81 -1.11
CA ASP A 189 -1.09 -16.37 -1.17
C ASP A 189 -0.08 -15.92 -2.24
N VAL A 190 1.05 -16.64 -2.41
CA VAL A 190 2.00 -16.36 -3.48
C VAL A 190 1.37 -16.58 -4.86
N ARG A 191 0.55 -17.61 -5.05
CA ARG A 191 -0.21 -17.80 -6.30
C ARG A 191 -1.13 -16.63 -6.60
N LEU A 192 -1.80 -16.09 -5.57
CA LEU A 192 -2.62 -14.89 -5.68
C LEU A 192 -1.79 -13.66 -6.00
N LEU A 193 -0.67 -13.44 -5.29
CA LEU A 193 0.24 -12.30 -5.51
C LEU A 193 0.82 -12.25 -6.93
N LEU A 194 1.08 -13.41 -7.52
CA LEU A 194 1.59 -13.53 -8.88
C LEU A 194 0.51 -13.43 -9.96
N ASN A 195 -0.77 -13.55 -9.59
CA ASN A 195 -1.89 -13.47 -10.52
C ASN A 195 -2.13 -12.02 -10.98
N PRO A 196 -2.09 -11.71 -12.30
CA PRO A 196 -2.27 -10.35 -12.81
C PRO A 196 -3.63 -9.72 -12.47
N ASP A 197 -4.70 -10.52 -12.37
CA ASP A 197 -6.02 -9.99 -12.05
C ASP A 197 -6.14 -9.67 -10.56
N ILE A 198 -5.48 -10.43 -9.69
CA ILE A 198 -5.38 -10.11 -8.26
C ILE A 198 -4.52 -8.86 -8.03
N LYS A 199 -3.44 -8.66 -8.78
CA LYS A 199 -2.66 -7.43 -8.74
C LYS A 199 -3.53 -6.20 -9.07
N LYS A 200 -4.32 -6.28 -10.15
CA LYS A 200 -5.27 -5.22 -10.53
C LYS A 200 -6.31 -4.98 -9.45
N LEU A 201 -6.85 -6.04 -8.85
CA LEU A 201 -7.81 -5.96 -7.76
C LEU A 201 -7.22 -5.24 -6.54
N ILE A 202 -6.01 -5.61 -6.13
CA ILE A 202 -5.29 -4.95 -5.02
C ILE A 202 -5.11 -3.45 -5.31
N VAL A 203 -4.67 -3.11 -6.52
CA VAL A 203 -4.54 -1.69 -6.95
C VAL A 203 -5.88 -0.98 -6.90
N GLN A 204 -6.94 -1.57 -7.45
CA GLN A 204 -8.28 -0.98 -7.44
C GLN A 204 -8.79 -0.75 -6.03
N ALA A 205 -8.60 -1.70 -5.11
CA ALA A 205 -9.00 -1.56 -3.72
C ALA A 205 -8.27 -0.38 -3.04
N HIS A 206 -6.97 -0.21 -3.29
CA HIS A 206 -6.21 0.93 -2.77
C HIS A 206 -6.69 2.26 -3.35
N VAL A 207 -6.92 2.34 -4.68
CA VAL A 207 -7.45 3.55 -5.32
C VAL A 207 -8.79 3.95 -4.70
N LEU A 208 -9.73 3.00 -4.58
CA LEU A 208 -11.05 3.25 -4.01
C LEU A 208 -10.97 3.67 -2.54
N GLY A 209 -10.12 3.01 -1.73
CA GLY A 209 -9.93 3.33 -0.32
C GLY A 209 -9.33 4.72 -0.10
N ILE A 210 -8.32 5.09 -0.89
CA ILE A 210 -7.73 6.43 -0.87
C ILE A 210 -8.75 7.49 -1.29
N CYS A 211 -9.50 7.27 -2.37
CA CYS A 211 -10.54 8.20 -2.83
C CYS A 211 -11.64 8.37 -1.77
N ARG A 212 -12.06 7.28 -1.13
CA ARG A 212 -13.05 7.32 -0.05
C ARG A 212 -12.53 8.14 1.13
N PHE A 213 -11.31 7.88 1.60
CA PHE A 213 -10.69 8.65 2.66
C PHE A 213 -10.61 10.15 2.33
N ILE A 214 -10.20 10.51 1.11
CA ILE A 214 -10.16 11.91 0.64
C ILE A 214 -11.58 12.54 0.71
N GLY A 215 -12.60 11.79 0.32
CA GLY A 215 -14.00 12.20 0.40
C GLY A 215 -14.47 12.42 1.85
N ASP A 216 -14.19 11.47 2.73
CA ASP A 216 -14.58 11.50 4.15
C ASP A 216 -13.88 12.62 4.91
N MET A 217 -12.66 12.98 4.50
CA MET A 217 -11.90 14.12 5.04
C MET A 217 -12.35 15.47 4.47
N GLY A 218 -13.22 15.48 3.46
CA GLY A 218 -13.64 16.70 2.77
C GLY A 218 -12.50 17.37 1.97
N TRP A 219 -11.47 16.60 1.57
CA TRP A 219 -10.30 17.09 0.81
C TRP A 219 -10.53 17.07 -0.71
N SER A 220 -11.64 16.52 -1.17
CA SER A 220 -12.03 16.60 -2.58
C SER A 220 -12.60 17.98 -2.86
N GLU A 221 -12.00 18.76 -3.79
CA GLU A 221 -12.80 19.67 -4.57
C GLU A 221 -13.84 18.81 -5.28
N GLN A 222 -15.10 18.92 -4.87
CA GLN A 222 -16.20 18.20 -5.55
C GLN A 222 -16.06 18.51 -7.05
N PRO A 223 -15.96 17.51 -7.95
CA PRO A 223 -16.22 17.78 -9.34
C PRO A 223 -17.67 18.24 -9.41
N LYS A 224 -17.85 19.55 -9.66
CA LYS A 224 -19.16 20.06 -10.00
C LYS A 224 -19.61 19.29 -11.24
N ASN A 225 -20.66 18.46 -11.05
CA ASN A 225 -21.40 17.72 -12.07
C ASN A 225 -20.76 16.42 -12.57
N LEU A 226 -21.13 15.33 -11.91
CA LEU A 226 -21.51 14.10 -12.58
C LEU A 226 -23.03 13.99 -12.43
N GLU A 227 -23.77 14.72 -13.30
CA GLU A 227 -25.11 14.34 -13.72
C GLU A 227 -25.01 13.37 -14.91
#